data_b4d193debf7df676590db5c0f052cda8
#
_entry.id   b4d193debf7df676590db5c0f052cda8
#
_cell.length_a   1.000
_cell.length_b   1.000
_cell.length_c   1.000
_cell.angle_alpha   90.00
_cell.angle_beta   90.00
_cell.angle_gamma   90.00
#
_symmetry.space_group_name_H-M   'P 1'
#
loop_
_entity.id
_entity.type
_entity.pdbx_description
1 polymer ?
#
loop_
_entity_poly.entity_id
_entity_poly.type
_entity_poly.pdbx_seq_one_letter_code
_entity_poly.pdbx_strand_id
1 'polypeptide(L)'
;MKLPLKAVHKAMDGGLIKPRRLRRGKQVHRMLSHGQLVYLRLEAEGLRLLPMASRREVARAVETTPNVDTVAVSGGSAILVRVKDAREEVDREVTRLCKVEQMVVSDPEIMGGTPVFRGTRIPVDLVAAMLAQGATVEEILDGYPSLTREQLELAPLYVAAFPQRGRPPSRPWAKHKPVRVEWYPRANNP
;
A
#
# COMPACT_ATOMS: atom_id res chain seq x y z
N MET A 1 -5.54 -4.72 -4.07
CA MET A 1 -6.57 -5.37 -3.22
C MET A 1 -6.88 -4.51 -2.00
N LYS A 2 -8.11 -4.02 -1.83
CA LYS A 2 -8.51 -3.26 -0.61
C LYS A 2 -9.30 -4.20 0.32
N LEU A 3 -8.60 -4.87 1.24
CA LEU A 3 -9.24 -5.62 2.31
C LEU A 3 -9.55 -4.67 3.48
N PRO A 4 -10.79 -4.66 4.01
CA PRO A 4 -11.09 -3.88 5.19
C PRO A 4 -10.31 -4.44 6.39
N LEU A 5 -9.62 -3.57 7.11
CA LEU A 5 -8.82 -3.92 8.29
C LEU A 5 -9.60 -4.76 9.31
N LYS A 6 -10.91 -4.52 9.44
CA LYS A 6 -11.80 -5.33 10.29
C LYS A 6 -11.83 -6.80 9.90
N ALA A 7 -11.81 -7.13 8.59
CA ALA A 7 -11.78 -8.51 8.13
C ALA A 7 -10.46 -9.21 8.49
N VAL A 8 -9.33 -8.48 8.34
CA VAL A 8 -8.00 -8.99 8.73
C VAL A 8 -7.95 -9.27 10.24
N HIS A 9 -8.42 -8.34 11.08
CA HIS A 9 -8.48 -8.54 12.54
C HIS A 9 -9.37 -9.73 12.90
N LYS A 10 -10.57 -9.85 12.29
CA LYS A 10 -11.49 -10.97 12.53
C LYS A 10 -10.86 -12.32 12.16
N ALA A 11 -10.07 -12.38 11.09
CA ALA A 11 -9.36 -13.59 10.70
C ALA A 11 -8.23 -13.94 11.69
N MET A 12 -7.56 -12.94 12.25
CA MET A 12 -6.56 -13.13 13.32
C MET A 12 -7.21 -13.61 14.63
N ASP A 13 -8.27 -12.95 15.07
CA ASP A 13 -8.97 -13.26 16.32
C ASP A 13 -9.64 -14.65 16.26
N GLY A 14 -10.13 -15.04 15.08
CA GLY A 14 -10.67 -16.38 14.81
C GLY A 14 -9.60 -17.47 14.65
N GLY A 15 -8.32 -17.14 14.75
CA GLY A 15 -7.20 -18.07 14.62
C GLY A 15 -7.02 -18.65 13.22
N LEU A 16 -7.60 -18.01 12.20
CA LEU A 16 -7.49 -18.41 10.79
C LEU A 16 -6.13 -18.04 10.18
N ILE A 17 -5.56 -16.92 10.64
CA ILE A 17 -4.22 -16.48 10.30
C ILE A 17 -3.44 -16.14 11.57
N LYS A 18 -2.14 -16.42 11.56
CA LYS A 18 -1.24 -16.16 12.70
C LYS A 18 -0.03 -15.35 12.24
N PRO A 19 -0.11 -14.01 12.21
CA PRO A 19 0.98 -13.16 11.77
C PRO A 19 2.24 -13.37 12.61
N ARG A 20 3.40 -13.39 11.96
CA ARG A 20 4.68 -13.32 12.65
C ARG A 20 4.89 -11.91 13.18
N ARG A 21 5.28 -11.79 14.44
CA ARG A 21 5.63 -10.50 15.05
C ARG A 21 7.11 -10.21 14.79
N LEU A 22 7.38 -9.07 14.17
CA LEU A 22 8.73 -8.55 13.96
C LEU A 22 8.89 -7.25 14.74
N ARG A 23 9.89 -7.20 15.64
CA ARG A 23 10.19 -5.97 16.39
C ARG A 23 11.24 -5.16 15.61
N ARG A 24 10.89 -3.93 15.24
CA ARG A 24 11.83 -2.94 14.70
C ARG A 24 11.88 -1.74 15.65
N GLY A 25 12.96 -1.64 16.42
CA GLY A 25 13.09 -0.63 17.46
C GLY A 25 11.99 -0.73 18.52
N LYS A 26 11.22 0.35 18.71
CA LYS A 26 10.09 0.41 19.66
C LYS A 26 8.77 -0.11 19.07
N GLN A 27 8.73 -0.42 17.79
CA GLN A 27 7.49 -0.82 17.09
C GLN A 27 7.45 -2.33 16.86
N VAL A 28 6.25 -2.91 16.98
CA VAL A 28 5.97 -4.31 16.67
C VAL A 28 5.14 -4.36 15.39
N HIS A 29 5.72 -4.92 14.34
CA HIS A 29 5.06 -5.14 13.06
C HIS A 29 4.49 -6.56 13.02
N ARG A 30 3.29 -6.70 12.45
CA ARG A 30 2.66 -8.00 12.18
C ARG A 30 2.91 -8.34 10.72
N MET A 31 3.72 -9.35 10.47
CA MET A 31 4.06 -9.81 9.13
C MET A 31 3.18 -10.98 8.75
N LEU A 32 2.52 -10.88 7.62
CA LEU A 32 1.72 -11.95 7.03
C LEU A 32 2.59 -12.78 6.08
N SER A 33 2.40 -14.10 6.08
CA SER A 33 2.99 -14.97 5.07
C SER A 33 2.24 -14.83 3.74
N HIS A 34 2.82 -15.34 2.65
CA HIS A 34 2.17 -15.39 1.36
C HIS A 34 0.86 -16.19 1.42
N GLY A 35 0.85 -17.38 2.05
CA GLY A 35 -0.36 -18.18 2.23
C GLY A 35 -1.46 -17.44 2.99
N GLN A 36 -1.09 -16.65 4.01
CA GLN A 36 -2.05 -15.82 4.74
C GLN A 36 -2.64 -14.69 3.89
N LEU A 37 -1.86 -14.10 2.98
CA LEU A 37 -2.37 -13.12 2.01
C LEU A 37 -3.35 -13.77 1.03
N VAL A 38 -3.01 -14.95 0.50
CA VAL A 38 -3.90 -15.73 -0.37
C VAL A 38 -5.21 -16.08 0.37
N TYR A 39 -5.12 -16.56 1.61
CA TYR A 39 -6.30 -16.83 2.43
C TYR A 39 -7.18 -15.58 2.58
N LEU A 40 -6.59 -14.44 2.91
CA LEU A 40 -7.34 -13.18 3.06
C LEU A 40 -7.97 -12.73 1.74
N ARG A 41 -7.36 -13.00 0.62
CA ARG A 41 -7.94 -12.73 -0.70
C ARG A 41 -9.19 -13.59 -0.92
N LEU A 42 -9.10 -14.89 -0.68
CA LEU A 42 -10.24 -15.82 -0.76
C LEU A 42 -11.37 -15.41 0.21
N GLU A 43 -11.02 -14.94 1.40
CA GLU A 43 -11.98 -14.43 2.39
C GLU A 43 -12.79 -13.25 1.84
N ALA A 44 -12.14 -12.35 1.09
CA ALA A 44 -12.80 -11.22 0.44
C ALA A 44 -13.70 -11.65 -0.72
N GLU A 45 -13.35 -12.72 -1.44
CA GLU A 45 -14.09 -13.28 -2.57
C GLU A 45 -15.29 -14.15 -2.17
N GLY A 46 -15.47 -14.43 -0.89
CA GLY A 46 -16.65 -15.14 -0.42
C GLY A 46 -16.38 -16.35 0.47
N LEU A 47 -15.11 -16.72 0.71
CA LEU A 47 -14.77 -17.83 1.61
C LEU A 47 -15.38 -17.65 3.02
N ARG A 48 -15.61 -16.40 3.43
CA ARG A 48 -16.30 -16.04 4.69
C ARG A 48 -17.71 -16.62 4.85
N LEU A 49 -18.34 -17.03 3.76
CA LEU A 49 -19.69 -17.63 3.74
C LEU A 49 -19.65 -19.12 4.15
N LEU A 50 -18.49 -19.75 4.10
CA LEU A 50 -18.31 -21.13 4.51
C LEU A 50 -18.23 -21.26 6.04
N PRO A 51 -18.61 -22.44 6.58
CA PRO A 51 -18.44 -22.77 8.00
C PRO A 51 -16.99 -22.59 8.46
N MET A 52 -16.80 -22.28 9.75
CA MET A 52 -15.48 -22.03 10.32
C MET A 52 -14.52 -23.21 10.16
N ALA A 53 -15.02 -24.45 10.23
CA ALA A 53 -14.22 -25.66 10.01
C ALA A 53 -13.60 -25.66 8.61
N SER A 54 -14.43 -25.47 7.59
CA SER A 54 -14.02 -25.39 6.18
C SER A 54 -13.01 -24.29 5.92
N ARG A 55 -13.22 -23.11 6.52
CA ARG A 55 -12.28 -21.97 6.41
C ARG A 55 -10.93 -22.28 7.03
N ARG A 56 -10.87 -23.04 8.14
CA ARG A 56 -9.62 -23.50 8.76
C ARG A 56 -8.88 -24.51 7.88
N GLU A 57 -9.61 -25.40 7.19
CA GLU A 57 -9.01 -26.33 6.23
C GLU A 57 -8.33 -25.58 5.10
N VAL A 58 -9.01 -24.59 4.49
CA VAL A 58 -8.42 -23.75 3.43
C VAL A 58 -7.22 -22.97 3.95
N ALA A 59 -7.33 -22.31 5.13
CA ALA A 59 -6.24 -21.54 5.71
C ALA A 59 -4.99 -22.41 5.93
N ARG A 60 -5.16 -23.64 6.40
CA ARG A 60 -4.08 -24.60 6.59
C ARG A 60 -3.49 -25.03 5.23
N ALA A 61 -4.36 -25.38 4.27
CA ALA A 61 -3.90 -25.87 2.97
C ALA A 61 -3.04 -24.85 2.22
N VAL A 62 -3.46 -23.57 2.17
CA VAL A 62 -2.70 -22.51 1.49
C VAL A 62 -1.37 -22.17 2.19
N GLU A 63 -1.27 -22.44 3.50
CA GLU A 63 -0.04 -22.23 4.27
C GLU A 63 0.94 -23.41 4.11
N THR A 64 0.43 -24.65 4.09
CA THR A 64 1.27 -25.86 4.03
C THR A 64 1.63 -26.29 2.61
N THR A 65 0.81 -25.95 1.63
CA THR A 65 0.99 -26.33 0.23
C THR A 65 0.96 -25.08 -0.66
N PRO A 66 2.09 -24.38 -0.81
CA PRO A 66 2.15 -23.10 -1.52
C PRO A 66 1.61 -23.12 -2.96
N ASN A 67 1.70 -24.28 -3.64
CA ASN A 67 1.32 -24.41 -5.06
C ASN A 67 -0.01 -25.15 -5.26
N VAL A 68 -0.86 -25.26 -4.22
CA VAL A 68 -2.16 -25.90 -4.37
C VAL A 68 -3.08 -25.03 -5.25
N ASP A 69 -3.65 -25.62 -6.31
CA ASP A 69 -4.56 -24.91 -7.20
C ASP A 69 -6.01 -24.94 -6.70
N THR A 70 -6.38 -26.03 -6.05
CA THR A 70 -7.74 -26.26 -5.55
C THR A 70 -7.68 -26.98 -4.21
N VAL A 71 -8.49 -26.52 -3.27
CA VAL A 71 -8.64 -27.17 -1.95
C VAL A 71 -10.03 -27.77 -1.86
N ALA A 72 -10.11 -29.09 -1.64
CA ALA A 72 -11.35 -29.76 -1.30
C ALA A 72 -11.63 -29.57 0.19
N VAL A 73 -12.85 -29.14 0.52
CA VAL A 73 -13.27 -28.85 1.89
C VAL A 73 -14.38 -29.80 2.30
N SER A 74 -14.23 -30.42 3.46
CA SER A 74 -15.21 -31.35 4.01
C SER A 74 -16.38 -30.60 4.64
N GLY A 75 -17.61 -30.87 4.21
CA GLY A 75 -18.79 -30.17 4.74
C GLY A 75 -20.10 -30.71 4.16
N GLY A 76 -20.35 -32.03 4.27
CA GLY A 76 -21.59 -32.67 3.80
C GLY A 76 -21.69 -32.84 2.27
N SER A 77 -21.20 -31.89 1.51
CA SER A 77 -20.96 -31.96 0.06
C SER A 77 -19.53 -31.48 -0.18
N ALA A 78 -18.80 -32.12 -1.08
CA ALA A 78 -17.44 -31.70 -1.42
C ALA A 78 -17.47 -30.31 -2.08
N ILE A 79 -16.95 -29.30 -1.38
CA ILE A 79 -16.79 -27.95 -1.92
C ILE A 79 -15.36 -27.82 -2.39
N LEU A 80 -15.15 -27.45 -3.66
CA LEU A 80 -13.85 -27.16 -4.23
C LEU A 80 -13.61 -25.65 -4.20
N VAL A 81 -12.60 -25.22 -3.48
CA VAL A 81 -12.16 -23.81 -3.43
C VAL A 81 -10.98 -23.63 -4.39
N ARG A 82 -11.17 -22.83 -5.43
CA ARG A 82 -10.09 -22.47 -6.37
C ARG A 82 -9.18 -21.46 -5.72
N VAL A 83 -7.92 -21.80 -5.59
CA VAL A 83 -6.90 -20.97 -4.91
C VAL A 83 -6.00 -20.26 -5.91
N LYS A 84 -5.85 -20.84 -7.12
CA LYS A 84 -4.92 -20.39 -8.15
C LYS A 84 -5.10 -18.91 -8.48
N ASP A 85 -6.32 -18.48 -8.80
CA ASP A 85 -6.63 -17.12 -9.24
C ASP A 85 -6.28 -16.09 -8.14
N ALA A 86 -6.63 -16.42 -6.88
CA ALA A 86 -6.33 -15.59 -5.72
C ALA A 86 -4.82 -15.48 -5.47
N ARG A 87 -4.08 -16.57 -5.69
CA ARG A 87 -2.61 -16.59 -5.57
C ARG A 87 -1.97 -15.71 -6.62
N GLU A 88 -2.33 -15.87 -7.90
CA GLU A 88 -1.79 -15.08 -9.00
C GLU A 88 -2.03 -13.58 -8.80
N GLU A 89 -3.18 -13.20 -8.23
CA GLU A 89 -3.44 -11.81 -7.90
C GLU A 89 -2.58 -11.31 -6.74
N VAL A 90 -2.43 -12.10 -5.69
CA VAL A 90 -1.53 -11.78 -4.57
C VAL A 90 -0.09 -11.62 -5.06
N ASP A 91 0.39 -12.52 -5.93
CA ASP A 91 1.73 -12.47 -6.51
C ASP A 91 1.95 -11.18 -7.31
N ARG A 92 0.98 -10.79 -8.14
CA ARG A 92 1.04 -9.53 -8.89
C ARG A 92 1.12 -8.32 -7.96
N GLU A 93 0.27 -8.28 -6.92
CA GLU A 93 0.25 -7.14 -5.98
C GLU A 93 1.52 -7.08 -5.13
N VAL A 94 2.04 -8.20 -4.66
CA VAL A 94 3.29 -8.28 -3.90
C VAL A 94 4.47 -7.84 -4.78
N THR A 95 4.53 -8.31 -6.03
CA THR A 95 5.57 -7.91 -6.99
C THR A 95 5.54 -6.40 -7.24
N ARG A 96 4.36 -5.81 -7.44
CA ARG A 96 4.19 -4.36 -7.61
C ARG A 96 4.64 -3.58 -6.37
N LEU A 97 4.30 -4.08 -5.17
CA LEU A 97 4.71 -3.45 -3.91
C LEU A 97 6.24 -3.51 -3.72
N CYS A 98 6.87 -4.64 -4.02
CA CYS A 98 8.32 -4.78 -3.97
C CYS A 98 9.02 -3.83 -4.97
N LYS A 99 8.48 -3.69 -6.18
CA LYS A 99 9.02 -2.75 -7.17
C LYS A 99 9.00 -1.30 -6.67
N VAL A 100 7.86 -0.85 -6.16
CA VAL A 100 7.75 0.54 -5.69
C VAL A 100 8.61 0.79 -4.45
N GLU A 101 8.76 -0.19 -3.56
CA GLU A 101 9.65 -0.07 -2.41
C GLU A 101 11.12 0.08 -2.84
N GLN A 102 11.54 -0.61 -3.90
CA GLN A 102 12.88 -0.47 -4.48
C GLN A 102 13.12 0.89 -5.15
N MET A 103 12.07 1.51 -5.68
CA MET A 103 12.12 2.83 -6.34
C MET A 103 12.17 3.99 -5.34
N VAL A 104 11.92 3.75 -4.07
CA VAL A 104 11.84 4.80 -3.04
C VAL A 104 13.01 4.69 -2.07
N VAL A 105 13.44 5.83 -1.57
CA VAL A 105 14.45 5.93 -0.51
C VAL A 105 13.98 6.93 0.55
N SER A 106 14.21 6.59 1.81
CA SER A 106 14.02 7.49 2.96
C SER A 106 15.34 7.61 3.67
N ASP A 107 16.02 8.73 3.48
CA ASP A 107 17.33 9.03 4.07
C ASP A 107 17.21 10.34 4.86
N PRO A 108 17.60 10.40 6.12
CA PRO A 108 17.61 11.64 6.91
C PRO A 108 18.37 12.79 6.25
N GLU A 109 19.43 12.48 5.50
CA GLU A 109 20.23 13.46 4.74
C GLU A 109 19.49 14.02 3.51
N ILE A 110 18.44 13.32 3.03
CA ILE A 110 17.65 13.70 1.87
C ILE A 110 16.26 14.12 2.35
N MET A 111 15.96 15.42 2.20
CA MET A 111 14.64 15.99 2.55
C MET A 111 14.16 15.64 3.99
N GLY A 112 15.12 15.46 4.94
CA GLY A 112 14.82 15.13 6.32
C GLY A 112 14.16 13.77 6.52
N GLY A 113 14.45 12.79 5.66
CA GLY A 113 13.90 11.44 5.71
C GLY A 113 12.54 11.28 5.03
N THR A 114 12.05 12.31 4.35
CA THR A 114 10.83 12.20 3.52
C THR A 114 11.07 11.16 2.42
N PRO A 115 10.14 10.20 2.20
CA PRO A 115 10.27 9.25 1.11
C PRO A 115 10.31 9.95 -0.25
N VAL A 116 11.40 9.76 -1.00
CA VAL A 116 11.61 10.34 -2.33
C VAL A 116 11.88 9.23 -3.34
N PHE A 117 11.65 9.49 -4.61
CA PHE A 117 12.09 8.58 -5.67
C PHE A 117 13.62 8.50 -5.69
N ARG A 118 14.15 7.28 -5.77
CA ARG A 118 15.59 7.01 -5.78
C ARG A 118 16.30 7.80 -6.87
N GLY A 119 17.41 8.45 -6.52
CA GLY A 119 18.15 9.31 -7.42
C GLY A 119 17.58 10.71 -7.61
N THR A 120 16.51 11.05 -6.89
CA THR A 120 15.88 12.37 -6.96
C THR A 120 15.64 12.95 -5.55
N ARG A 121 15.15 14.20 -5.49
CA ARG A 121 14.61 14.82 -4.29
C ARG A 121 13.09 15.02 -4.38
N ILE A 122 12.41 14.28 -5.26
CA ILE A 122 10.98 14.42 -5.50
C ILE A 122 10.23 13.49 -4.54
N PRO A 123 9.41 14.05 -3.63
CA PRO A 123 8.63 13.25 -2.68
C PRO A 123 7.57 12.41 -3.38
N VAL A 124 7.41 11.16 -2.94
CA VAL A 124 6.42 10.23 -3.53
C VAL A 124 5.00 10.69 -3.25
N ASP A 125 4.75 11.25 -2.07
CA ASP A 125 3.44 11.79 -1.67
C ASP A 125 3.03 13.01 -2.50
N LEU A 126 3.98 13.84 -2.93
CA LEU A 126 3.72 14.96 -3.84
C LEU A 126 3.16 14.45 -5.16
N VAL A 127 3.82 13.48 -5.78
CA VAL A 127 3.40 12.90 -7.06
C VAL A 127 2.04 12.20 -6.93
N ALA A 128 1.85 11.42 -5.86
CA ALA A 128 0.57 10.77 -5.61
C ALA A 128 -0.57 11.80 -5.40
N ALA A 129 -0.28 12.93 -4.75
CA ALA A 129 -1.26 14.01 -4.58
C ALA A 129 -1.59 14.70 -5.91
N MET A 130 -0.60 14.94 -6.77
CA MET A 130 -0.84 15.53 -8.11
C MET A 130 -1.76 14.63 -8.96
N LEU A 131 -1.49 13.32 -8.97
CA LEU A 131 -2.35 12.35 -9.66
C LEU A 131 -3.77 12.32 -9.06
N ALA A 132 -3.90 12.38 -7.74
CA ALA A 132 -5.20 12.41 -7.06
C ALA A 132 -5.99 13.70 -7.34
N GLN A 133 -5.31 14.80 -7.68
CA GLN A 133 -5.91 16.07 -8.08
C GLN A 133 -6.26 16.13 -9.58
N GLY A 134 -5.97 15.07 -10.33
CA GLY A 134 -6.32 14.94 -11.73
C GLY A 134 -5.23 15.32 -12.72
N ALA A 135 -4.00 15.58 -12.25
CA ALA A 135 -2.87 15.77 -13.14
C ALA A 135 -2.61 14.49 -13.96
N THR A 136 -2.35 14.64 -15.24
CA THR A 136 -2.00 13.53 -16.12
C THR A 136 -0.56 13.09 -15.93
N VAL A 137 -0.26 11.86 -16.31
CA VAL A 137 1.12 11.34 -16.27
C VAL A 137 2.05 12.18 -17.15
N GLU A 138 1.56 12.60 -18.29
CA GLU A 138 2.29 13.43 -19.26
C GLU A 138 2.64 14.81 -18.68
N GLU A 139 1.70 15.49 -18.04
CA GLU A 139 1.94 16.78 -17.39
C GLU A 139 2.98 16.67 -16.25
N ILE A 140 2.92 15.59 -15.47
CA ILE A 140 3.88 15.38 -14.41
C ILE A 140 5.27 15.08 -14.97
N LEU A 141 5.38 14.27 -16.04
CA LEU A 141 6.68 13.99 -16.68
C LEU A 141 7.28 15.22 -17.34
N ASP A 142 6.47 16.11 -17.91
CA ASP A 142 6.92 17.37 -18.47
C ASP A 142 7.53 18.28 -17.38
N GLY A 143 6.88 18.38 -16.23
CA GLY A 143 7.37 19.14 -15.08
C GLY A 143 8.51 18.45 -14.31
N TYR A 144 8.61 17.13 -14.35
CA TYR A 144 9.59 16.33 -13.63
C TYR A 144 10.24 15.27 -14.54
N PRO A 145 11.07 15.65 -15.50
CA PRO A 145 11.64 14.75 -16.52
C PRO A 145 12.59 13.67 -15.94
N SER A 146 13.01 13.81 -14.69
CA SER A 146 13.79 12.79 -13.99
C SER A 146 12.97 11.60 -13.49
N LEU A 147 11.64 11.67 -13.55
CA LEU A 147 10.75 10.58 -13.17
C LEU A 147 10.43 9.70 -14.39
N THR A 148 10.07 8.46 -14.11
CA THR A 148 9.58 7.52 -15.12
C THR A 148 8.07 7.33 -15.00
N ARG A 149 7.41 6.94 -16.10
CA ARG A 149 5.99 6.59 -16.10
C ARG A 149 5.67 5.52 -15.03
N GLU A 150 6.52 4.50 -14.89
CA GLU A 150 6.33 3.43 -13.91
C GLU A 150 6.36 3.96 -12.47
N GLN A 151 7.25 4.91 -12.16
CA GLN A 151 7.30 5.57 -10.84
C GLN A 151 6.00 6.32 -10.53
N LEU A 152 5.43 7.01 -11.52
CA LEU A 152 4.17 7.73 -11.35
C LEU A 152 3.00 6.77 -11.12
N GLU A 153 2.89 5.72 -11.93
CA GLU A 153 1.83 4.72 -11.81
C GLU A 153 1.85 3.97 -10.46
N LEU A 154 3.04 3.79 -9.88
CA LEU A 154 3.23 3.10 -8.61
C LEU A 154 3.18 4.03 -7.38
N ALA A 155 3.29 5.36 -7.55
CA ALA A 155 3.27 6.31 -6.44
C ALA A 155 2.03 6.19 -5.53
N PRO A 156 0.79 6.07 -6.06
CA PRO A 156 -0.40 5.89 -5.23
C PRO A 156 -0.37 4.58 -4.43
N LEU A 157 0.21 3.52 -4.98
CA LEU A 157 0.36 2.25 -4.29
C LEU A 157 1.30 2.38 -3.09
N TYR A 158 2.43 3.10 -3.26
CA TYR A 158 3.37 3.35 -2.16
C TYR A 158 2.70 4.11 -1.01
N VAL A 159 2.02 5.21 -1.30
CA VAL A 159 1.34 6.02 -0.28
C VAL A 159 0.25 5.24 0.45
N ALA A 160 -0.48 4.38 -0.26
CA ALA A 160 -1.49 3.52 0.33
C ALA A 160 -0.89 2.43 1.24
N ALA A 161 0.27 1.87 0.87
CA ALA A 161 0.94 0.81 1.63
C ALA A 161 1.74 1.35 2.82
N PHE A 162 2.34 2.53 2.68
CA PHE A 162 3.21 3.18 3.66
C PHE A 162 2.67 4.57 4.06
N PRO A 163 1.46 4.64 4.64
CA PRO A 163 0.89 5.93 5.03
C PRO A 163 1.80 6.61 6.06
N GLN A 164 2.16 7.86 5.81
CA GLN A 164 2.95 8.65 6.72
C GLN A 164 2.18 8.82 8.04
N ARG A 165 2.74 8.26 9.10
CA ARG A 165 2.18 8.39 10.45
C ARG A 165 2.72 9.65 11.09
N GLY A 166 1.84 10.58 11.40
CA GLY A 166 2.19 11.81 12.09
C GLY A 166 1.38 13.00 11.56
N ARG A 167 1.36 14.05 12.35
CA ARG A 167 0.90 15.34 11.87
C ARG A 167 1.86 15.76 10.75
N PRO A 168 1.38 16.16 9.55
CA PRO A 168 2.24 16.71 8.53
C PRO A 168 3.15 17.76 9.18
N PRO A 169 4.45 17.80 8.89
CA PRO A 169 5.32 18.82 9.45
C PRO A 169 4.67 20.16 9.20
N SER A 170 4.40 20.92 10.27
CA SER A 170 3.75 22.22 10.14
C SER A 170 4.68 23.07 9.27
N ARG A 171 4.24 23.34 8.05
CA ARG A 171 4.98 24.23 7.14
C ARG A 171 5.24 25.51 7.89
N PRO A 172 6.47 25.98 8.05
CA PRO A 172 6.78 27.17 8.85
C PRO A 172 5.90 28.38 8.49
N TRP A 173 5.52 28.47 7.20
CA TRP A 173 4.65 29.51 6.65
C TRP A 173 3.16 29.28 6.88
N ALA A 174 2.70 28.09 7.28
CA ALA A 174 1.28 27.85 7.56
C ALA A 174 0.79 28.58 8.82
N LYS A 175 1.71 29.06 9.65
CA LYS A 175 1.40 29.88 10.84
C LYS A 175 1.32 31.38 10.55
N HIS A 176 1.76 31.83 9.38
CA HIS A 176 1.67 33.22 8.99
C HIS A 176 0.44 33.42 8.12
N LYS A 177 -0.47 34.29 8.56
CA LYS A 177 -1.52 34.80 7.68
C LYS A 177 -0.82 35.43 6.47
N PRO A 178 -1.30 35.17 5.24
CA PRO A 178 -0.73 35.85 4.07
C PRO A 178 -0.75 37.37 4.31
N VAL A 179 0.43 37.96 4.28
CA VAL A 179 0.51 39.42 4.32
C VAL A 179 -0.07 39.90 2.98
N ARG A 180 -1.12 40.72 3.06
CA ARG A 180 -1.72 41.32 1.87
C ARG A 180 -0.61 42.13 1.18
N VAL A 181 -0.13 41.67 0.03
CA VAL A 181 0.80 42.43 -0.80
C VAL A 181 -0.02 43.46 -1.53
N GLU A 182 0.01 44.72 -1.08
CA GLU A 182 -0.52 45.81 -1.84
C GLU A 182 0.49 46.17 -2.93
N TRP A 183 0.08 45.99 -4.19
CA TRP A 183 0.86 46.41 -5.34
C TRP A 183 0.76 47.93 -5.44
N TYR A 184 1.83 48.65 -5.11
CA TYR A 184 1.96 50.06 -5.48
C TYR A 184 2.40 50.13 -6.94
N PRO A 185 1.61 50.77 -7.84
CA PRO A 185 2.07 51.03 -9.20
C PRO A 185 3.35 51.87 -9.12
N ARG A 186 4.40 51.45 -9.84
CA ARG A 186 5.61 52.24 -9.99
C ARG A 186 5.17 53.62 -10.52
N ALA A 187 5.45 54.68 -9.80
CA ALA A 187 5.33 56.03 -10.29
C ALA A 187 6.28 56.16 -11.50
N ASN A 188 5.71 56.46 -12.68
CA ASN A 188 6.48 56.85 -13.84
C ASN A 188 7.27 58.09 -13.42
N ASN A 189 8.57 58.00 -13.37
CA ASN A 189 9.44 59.16 -13.26
C ASN A 189 9.61 59.76 -14.67
N PRO A 190 9.44 61.07 -14.87
CA PRO A 190 9.49 61.77 -16.15
C PRO A 190 10.86 61.70 -16.82
#